data_fe1cd9997d5ef13a7f85edcaac5b1fe2
#
_entry.id   fe1cd9997d5ef13a7f85edcaac5b1fe2
#
_cell.length_a   1.000
_cell.length_b   1.000
_cell.length_c   1.000
_cell.angle_alpha   90.00
_cell.angle_beta   90.00
_cell.angle_gamma   90.00
#
_symmetry.space_group_name_H-M   'P 1'
#
loop_
_entity.id
_entity.type
_entity.pdbx_description
1 polymer ?
#
loop_
_entity_poly.entity_id
_entity_poly.type
_entity_poly.pdbx_seq_one_letter_code
_entity_poly.pdbx_strand_id
1 'polypeptide(L)'
;MSSYKVEQRRLVHRGREFHFVSYEGRVANERRGESALPPMWFLMSEGKRREVMPQTMDQPVEEIDGALLRWVDEQVFGLVSGRVRSA
;
A
#
# COMPACT_ATOMS: atom_id res chain seq x y z
N MET A 1 7.86 3.27 21.76
CA MET A 1 6.44 3.00 21.62
C MET A 1 6.05 2.99 20.16
N SER A 2 5.47 1.91 19.73
CA SER A 2 5.10 1.80 18.32
C SER A 2 3.94 2.74 18.01
N SER A 3 4.07 3.46 16.92
CA SER A 3 3.06 4.38 16.48
C SER A 3 2.24 3.84 15.30
N TYR A 4 2.69 2.76 14.71
CA TYR A 4 2.04 2.18 13.55
C TYR A 4 1.40 0.86 13.92
N LYS A 5 0.21 0.65 13.41
CA LYS A 5 -0.54 -0.58 13.66
C LYS A 5 -0.71 -1.34 12.37
N VAL A 6 -0.84 -2.65 12.50
CA VAL A 6 -1.23 -3.47 11.36
C VAL A 6 -2.70 -3.19 11.10
N GLU A 7 -3.01 -2.72 9.91
CA GLU A 7 -4.36 -2.35 9.52
C GLU A 7 -4.74 -3.05 8.24
N GLN A 8 -6.03 -3.17 8.03
CA GLN A 8 -6.56 -3.78 6.82
C GLN A 8 -7.61 -2.88 6.22
N ARG A 9 -7.58 -2.76 4.88
CA ARG A 9 -8.58 -2.01 4.15
C ARG A 9 -9.07 -2.86 2.98
N ARG A 10 -10.38 -2.99 2.88
CA ARG A 10 -10.97 -3.65 1.73
C ARG A 10 -11.74 -2.63 0.93
N LEU A 11 -11.34 -2.44 -0.30
CA LEU A 11 -11.91 -1.40 -1.15
C LEU A 11 -12.43 -2.04 -2.42
N VAL A 12 -13.64 -1.63 -2.82
CA VAL A 12 -14.21 -2.06 -4.09
C VAL A 12 -14.00 -0.94 -5.09
N HIS A 13 -13.39 -1.26 -6.21
CA HIS A 13 -13.05 -0.26 -7.22
C HIS A 13 -13.16 -0.89 -8.59
N ARG A 14 -13.89 -0.22 -9.47
CA ARG A 14 -14.09 -0.69 -10.84
C ARG A 14 -14.63 -2.11 -10.89
N GLY A 15 -15.52 -2.43 -9.95
CA GLY A 15 -16.16 -3.75 -9.90
C GLY A 15 -15.30 -4.84 -9.31
N ARG A 16 -14.14 -4.51 -8.74
CA ARG A 16 -13.25 -5.50 -8.12
C ARG A 16 -12.96 -5.12 -6.69
N GLU A 17 -12.81 -6.12 -5.85
CA GLU A 17 -12.45 -5.90 -4.46
C GLU A 17 -10.94 -6.03 -4.30
N PHE A 18 -10.36 -5.09 -3.59
CA PHE A 18 -8.93 -5.08 -3.30
C PHE A 18 -8.72 -5.10 -1.79
N HIS A 19 -7.81 -5.94 -1.35
CA HIS A 19 -7.50 -6.09 0.07
C HIS A 19 -6.10 -5.56 0.32
N PHE A 20 -6.02 -4.51 1.11
CA PHE A 20 -4.74 -3.89 1.46
C PHE A 20 -4.45 -4.15 2.94
N VAL A 21 -3.20 -4.44 3.23
CA VAL A 21 -2.76 -4.69 4.60
C VAL A 21 -1.51 -3.86 4.85
N SER A 22 -1.44 -3.23 6.00
CA SER A 22 -0.23 -2.53 6.41
C SER A 22 0.54 -3.41 7.38
N TYR A 23 1.85 -3.28 7.33
CA TYR A 23 2.72 -3.96 8.27
C TYR A 23 3.62 -2.95 8.94
N GLU A 24 3.94 -3.22 10.20
CA GLU A 24 4.90 -2.39 10.90
C GLU A 24 6.27 -2.52 10.25
N GLY A 25 7.02 -1.43 10.29
CA GLY A 25 8.40 -1.49 9.87
C GLY A 25 9.25 -2.20 10.90
N ARG A 26 10.52 -2.29 10.61
CA ARG A 26 11.48 -2.84 11.55
C ARG A 26 12.77 -2.05 11.48
N VAL A 27 13.50 -2.04 12.58
CA VAL A 27 14.81 -1.40 12.60
C VAL A 27 15.83 -2.32 11.95
N ALA A 28 16.93 -1.72 11.50
CA ALA A 28 18.00 -2.51 10.91
C ALA A 28 18.60 -3.45 11.97
N ASN A 29 18.99 -4.63 11.51
CA ASN A 29 19.66 -5.60 12.37
C ASN A 29 20.94 -6.05 11.68
N GLU A 30 22.06 -5.48 12.12
CA GLU A 30 23.31 -5.74 11.45
C GLU A 30 23.80 -7.17 11.62
N ARG A 31 23.46 -7.79 12.72
CA ARG A 31 23.89 -9.19 12.97
C ARG A 31 23.29 -10.13 11.95
N ARG A 32 22.08 -9.87 11.51
CA ARG A 32 21.39 -10.72 10.55
C ARG A 32 21.49 -10.17 9.14
N GLY A 33 22.17 -9.06 8.96
CA GLY A 33 22.27 -8.45 7.63
C GLY A 33 20.96 -7.89 7.13
N GLU A 34 20.07 -7.55 8.06
CA GLU A 34 18.74 -7.03 7.66
C GLU A 34 18.74 -5.53 7.67
N SER A 35 18.19 -4.95 6.62
CA SER A 35 18.00 -3.51 6.52
C SER A 35 16.75 -3.08 7.24
N ALA A 36 16.71 -1.81 7.63
CA ALA A 36 15.51 -1.23 8.19
C ALA A 36 14.40 -1.24 7.15
N LEU A 37 13.17 -1.49 7.61
CA LEU A 37 11.99 -1.44 6.76
C LEU A 37 11.02 -0.42 7.33
N PRO A 38 10.50 0.49 6.50
CA PRO A 38 9.46 1.39 6.96
C PRO A 38 8.13 0.67 7.02
N PRO A 39 7.14 1.21 7.77
CA PRO A 39 5.80 0.69 7.70
C PRO A 39 5.25 0.88 6.28
N MET A 40 4.64 -0.16 5.74
CA MET A 40 4.21 -0.15 4.34
C MET A 40 2.83 -0.74 4.17
N TRP A 41 2.11 -0.23 3.19
CA TRP A 41 0.89 -0.85 2.70
C TRP A 41 1.22 -1.84 1.60
N PHE A 42 0.54 -2.97 1.63
CA PHE A 42 0.70 -4.00 0.61
C PHE A 42 -0.66 -4.37 0.04
N LEU A 43 -0.69 -4.64 -1.25
CA LEU A 43 -1.87 -5.23 -1.87
C LEU A 43 -1.74 -6.75 -1.82
N MET A 44 -2.73 -7.38 -1.22
CA MET A 44 -2.77 -8.84 -1.12
C MET A 44 -3.57 -9.38 -2.29
N SER A 45 -2.94 -10.19 -3.12
CA SER A 45 -3.60 -10.72 -4.30
C SER A 45 -3.01 -12.07 -4.63
N GLU A 46 -3.87 -13.08 -4.77
CA GLU A 46 -3.49 -14.42 -5.20
C GLU A 46 -2.34 -14.98 -4.38
N GLY A 47 -2.39 -14.74 -3.09
CA GLY A 47 -1.37 -15.26 -2.17
C GLY A 47 -0.06 -14.52 -2.20
N LYS A 48 0.00 -13.39 -2.90
CA LYS A 48 1.21 -12.58 -3.01
C LYS A 48 0.97 -11.20 -2.45
N ARG A 49 2.05 -10.58 -2.02
CA ARG A 49 2.03 -9.20 -1.53
C ARG A 49 2.76 -8.31 -2.52
N ARG A 50 2.16 -7.18 -2.82
CA ARG A 50 2.80 -6.15 -3.63
C ARG A 50 2.93 -4.88 -2.82
N GLU A 51 4.11 -4.30 -2.81
CA GLU A 51 4.33 -3.03 -2.12
C GLU A 51 3.54 -1.94 -2.80
N VAL A 52 2.85 -1.14 -2.00
CA VAL A 52 2.03 -0.06 -2.53
C VAL A 52 2.64 1.29 -2.19
N MET A 53 2.69 1.61 -0.90
CA MET A 53 3.18 2.93 -0.47
C MET A 53 3.52 2.88 1.01
N PRO A 54 4.35 3.81 1.49
CA PRO A 54 4.61 3.90 2.91
C PRO A 54 3.34 4.25 3.68
N GLN A 55 3.23 3.71 4.89
CA GLN A 55 2.15 4.04 5.79
C GLN A 55 2.50 5.34 6.50
N THR A 56 1.56 6.29 6.52
CA THR A 56 1.74 7.57 7.19
C THR A 56 0.90 7.60 8.45
N MET A 57 1.53 8.06 9.54
CA MET A 57 0.83 8.16 10.81
C MET A 57 -0.22 9.27 10.76
N ASP A 58 -1.35 9.03 11.40
CA ASP A 58 -2.42 10.03 11.53
C ASP A 58 -2.99 10.50 10.21
N GLN A 59 -2.86 9.69 9.16
CA GLN A 59 -3.45 10.02 7.89
C GLN A 59 -4.93 9.69 7.90
N PRO A 60 -5.80 10.61 7.47
CA PRO A 60 -7.24 10.33 7.40
C PRO A 60 -7.54 9.15 6.49
N VAL A 61 -8.58 8.40 6.85
CA VAL A 61 -8.95 7.20 6.10
C VAL A 61 -9.25 7.54 4.65
N GLU A 62 -9.93 8.65 4.41
CA GLU A 62 -10.27 9.05 3.05
C GLU A 62 -9.02 9.27 2.20
N GLU A 63 -7.97 9.83 2.79
CA GLU A 63 -6.72 10.04 2.06
C GLU A 63 -6.03 8.72 1.79
N ILE A 64 -6.04 7.82 2.76
CA ILE A 64 -5.46 6.50 2.57
C ILE A 64 -6.17 5.77 1.43
N ASP A 65 -7.48 5.72 1.50
CA ASP A 65 -8.26 5.02 0.48
C ASP A 65 -8.04 5.63 -0.89
N GLY A 66 -8.03 6.96 -0.98
CA GLY A 66 -7.80 7.63 -2.25
C GLY A 66 -6.43 7.29 -2.84
N ALA A 67 -5.40 7.29 -2.01
CA ALA A 67 -4.05 6.98 -2.47
C ALA A 67 -3.95 5.52 -2.91
N LEU A 68 -4.56 4.61 -2.16
CA LEU A 68 -4.55 3.19 -2.52
C LEU A 68 -5.25 2.96 -3.85
N LEU A 69 -6.40 3.60 -4.05
CA LEU A 69 -7.14 3.44 -5.29
C LEU A 69 -6.40 4.08 -6.48
N ARG A 70 -5.71 5.19 -6.25
CA ARG A 70 -4.88 5.76 -7.30
C ARG A 70 -3.77 4.81 -7.71
N TRP A 71 -3.16 4.17 -6.74
CA TRP A 71 -2.13 3.18 -7.01
C TRP A 71 -2.71 2.03 -7.85
N VAL A 72 -3.93 1.59 -7.51
CA VAL A 72 -4.60 0.52 -8.25
C VAL A 72 -4.84 0.95 -9.70
N ASP A 73 -5.34 2.16 -9.89
CA ASP A 73 -5.56 2.65 -11.24
C ASP A 73 -4.28 2.64 -12.07
N GLU A 74 -3.17 3.04 -11.48
CA GLU A 74 -1.91 3.13 -12.21
C GLU A 74 -1.24 1.79 -12.41
N GLN A 75 -1.25 0.95 -11.38
CA GLN A 75 -0.45 -0.27 -11.39
C GLN A 75 -1.23 -1.51 -11.79
N VAL A 76 -2.52 -1.53 -11.53
CA VAL A 76 -3.35 -2.69 -11.87
C VAL A 76 -4.08 -2.47 -13.18
N PHE A 77 -4.68 -1.30 -13.34
CA PHE A 77 -5.46 -0.99 -14.54
C PHE A 77 -4.65 -0.24 -15.60
N GLY A 78 -3.44 0.20 -15.26
CA GLY A 78 -2.59 0.87 -16.22
C GLY A 78 -3.04 2.26 -16.60
N LEU A 79 -3.82 2.91 -15.75
CA LEU A 79 -4.30 4.26 -16.01
C LEU A 79 -3.28 5.25 -15.49
N VAL A 80 -3.03 6.31 -16.27
CA VAL A 80 -2.09 7.34 -15.87
C VAL A 80 -2.88 8.57 -15.44
N SER A 81 -2.65 9.00 -14.22
CA SER A 81 -3.36 10.14 -13.67
C SER A 81 -3.11 11.39 -14.49
N GLY A 82 -4.23 12.07 -14.85
CA GLY A 82 -4.15 13.35 -15.57
C GLY A 82 -3.61 13.25 -16.97
N ARG A 83 -3.62 12.06 -17.56
CA ARG A 83 -2.98 11.89 -18.84
C ARG A 83 -3.50 10.66 -19.55
N VAL A 84 -3.85 10.83 -20.80
CA VAL A 84 -4.30 9.72 -21.63
C VAL A 84 -3.06 9.09 -22.28
N ARG A 85 -2.93 7.79 -22.13
CA ARG A 85 -1.86 7.11 -22.81
C ARG A 85 -2.23 6.87 -24.25
N SER A 86 -1.36 7.30 -25.11
CA SER A 86 -1.48 6.90 -26.50
C SER A 86 -0.99 5.49 -26.64
N ALA A 87 -1.73 4.70 -27.30
CA ALA A 87 -1.33 3.33 -27.54
C ALA A 87 -0.15 3.27 -28.48
#